data_9c66c5d515c0dd6dd0c3b8fc10b7ad5c
#
_entry.id   9c66c5d515c0dd6dd0c3b8fc10b7ad5c
#
_cell.length_a   1.000
_cell.length_b   1.000
_cell.length_c   1.000
_cell.angle_alpha   90.00
_cell.angle_beta   90.00
_cell.angle_gamma   90.00
#
_symmetry.space_group_name_H-M   'P 1'
#
loop_
_entity.id
_entity.type
_entity.pdbx_description
1 polymer ?
#
loop_
_entity_poly.entity_id
_entity_poly.type
_entity_poly.pdbx_seq_one_letter_code
_entity_poly.pdbx_strand_id
1 'polypeptide(L)'
;MKKFLALLLAMVMSLSLAACGGSDTEDTTTTTDDTATEESAASDVKIGLICVHDVNSGYDAAHIEGLTAACEELGIDVDSQVVFKYNIAEDQNCYDAAVDLAEQGCNIIFSDSYGHQTYMLQAAREYSDITFVSCTGDQAGVAGLDNFKNIFPYTYESRYVSGVVAGMKLKELMDAGTVTD
;
A
#
# COMPACT_ATOMS: atom_id res chain seq x y z
N MET A 1 49.40 -10.34 -6.49
CA MET A 1 48.03 -9.79 -6.33
C MET A 1 47.46 -9.98 -4.91
N LYS A 2 47.53 -11.17 -4.29
CA LYS A 2 46.96 -11.41 -2.93
C LYS A 2 47.62 -10.59 -1.80
N LYS A 3 48.91 -10.26 -1.92
CA LYS A 3 49.65 -9.47 -0.89
C LYS A 3 49.36 -7.97 -0.96
N PHE A 4 48.99 -7.44 -2.13
CA PHE A 4 48.58 -6.02 -2.29
C PHE A 4 47.17 -5.77 -1.77
N LEU A 5 46.27 -6.74 -1.88
CA LEU A 5 44.92 -6.65 -1.38
C LEU A 5 44.87 -6.62 0.17
N ALA A 6 45.75 -7.38 0.82
CA ALA A 6 45.89 -7.41 2.27
C ALA A 6 46.41 -6.07 2.85
N LEU A 7 47.31 -5.40 2.12
CA LEU A 7 47.87 -4.10 2.53
C LEU A 7 46.84 -2.97 2.41
N LEU A 8 45.99 -3.02 1.38
CA LEU A 8 44.87 -2.06 1.20
C LEU A 8 43.80 -2.20 2.28
N LEU A 9 43.47 -3.46 2.68
CA LEU A 9 42.51 -3.70 3.75
C LEU A 9 42.99 -3.24 5.13
N ALA A 10 44.32 -3.36 5.40
CA ALA A 10 44.95 -2.90 6.63
C ALA A 10 44.97 -1.36 6.73
N MET A 11 45.08 -0.65 5.60
CA MET A 11 45.12 0.82 5.57
C MET A 11 43.73 1.45 5.79
N VAL A 12 42.64 0.77 5.40
CA VAL A 12 41.27 1.24 5.62
C VAL A 12 40.87 1.10 7.10
N MET A 13 41.38 0.06 7.78
CA MET A 13 41.06 -0.13 9.22
C MET A 13 41.83 0.80 10.16
N SER A 14 42.92 1.43 9.73
CA SER A 14 43.73 2.32 10.57
C SER A 14 43.21 3.79 10.58
N LEU A 15 42.27 4.16 9.69
CA LEU A 15 41.68 5.50 9.67
C LEU A 15 40.45 5.65 10.55
N SER A 16 39.89 4.59 11.11
CA SER A 16 38.66 4.62 11.92
C SER A 16 38.86 4.77 13.42
N LEU A 17 40.08 4.93 13.93
CA LEU A 17 40.38 5.05 15.36
C LEU A 17 40.82 6.44 15.84
N ALA A 18 40.73 7.49 15.01
CA ALA A 18 41.22 8.82 15.37
C ALA A 18 40.09 9.85 15.70
N ALA A 19 38.90 9.39 16.06
CA ALA A 19 37.80 10.29 16.43
C ALA A 19 37.16 9.87 17.76
N CYS A 20 37.93 9.90 18.84
CA CYS A 20 37.35 9.90 20.18
C CYS A 20 38.35 10.54 21.16
N GLY A 21 38.12 11.79 21.53
CA GLY A 21 38.82 12.44 22.65
C GLY A 21 38.75 13.96 22.58
N GLY A 22 37.90 14.57 23.43
CA GLY A 22 37.98 16.01 23.76
C GLY A 22 36.62 16.68 23.97
N SER A 23 36.25 16.88 25.24
CA SER A 23 35.13 17.72 25.72
C SER A 23 35.17 19.15 25.15
N ASP A 24 34.04 19.72 24.80
CA ASP A 24 33.29 20.79 25.47
C ASP A 24 32.22 21.36 24.55
N THR A 25 31.03 21.42 25.11
CA THR A 25 29.87 22.28 24.90
C THR A 25 29.87 23.23 23.69
N GLU A 26 28.96 23.03 22.72
CA GLU A 26 28.00 24.01 22.25
C GLU A 26 26.93 23.36 21.39
N ASP A 27 25.68 23.76 21.68
CA ASP A 27 24.44 23.41 21.06
C ASP A 27 24.46 23.70 19.55
N THR A 28 24.46 22.66 18.72
CA THR A 28 24.14 22.81 17.29
C THR A 28 23.24 21.67 16.89
N THR A 29 21.96 21.97 16.75
CA THR A 29 20.93 21.13 16.15
C THR A 29 21.41 20.61 14.80
N THR A 30 21.91 19.38 14.79
CA THR A 30 22.18 18.68 13.54
C THR A 30 20.86 18.09 13.08
N THR A 31 20.20 18.77 12.15
CA THR A 31 19.16 18.20 11.32
C THR A 31 19.82 17.08 10.51
N THR A 32 19.65 15.86 10.93
CA THR A 32 20.04 14.67 10.17
C THR A 32 19.16 14.65 8.93
N ASP A 33 19.79 14.62 7.78
CA ASP A 33 19.19 14.54 6.46
C ASP A 33 18.53 13.15 6.26
N ASP A 34 17.28 13.02 6.71
CA ASP A 34 16.45 11.83 6.50
C ASP A 34 15.89 11.75 5.06
N THR A 35 16.01 12.84 4.29
CA THR A 35 15.41 12.97 2.96
C THR A 35 16.03 12.00 1.94
N ALA A 36 17.32 11.68 2.06
CA ALA A 36 17.99 10.80 1.08
C ALA A 36 17.59 9.31 1.23
N THR A 37 17.16 8.88 2.42
CA THR A 37 16.74 7.49 2.68
C THR A 37 15.30 7.27 2.23
N GLU A 38 14.43 8.27 2.36
CA GLU A 38 13.04 8.20 1.92
C GLU A 38 12.92 8.26 0.39
N GLU A 39 13.67 9.13 -0.27
CA GLU A 39 13.69 9.24 -1.74
C GLU A 39 14.22 7.96 -2.40
N SER A 40 15.21 7.30 -1.83
CA SER A 40 15.71 6.01 -2.32
C SER A 40 14.70 4.89 -2.12
N ALA A 41 13.97 4.86 -0.99
CA ALA A 41 12.94 3.86 -0.72
C ALA A 41 11.72 4.00 -1.65
N ALA A 42 11.30 5.23 -1.96
CA ALA A 42 10.18 5.50 -2.88
C ALA A 42 10.50 5.08 -4.32
N SER A 43 11.77 5.22 -4.76
CA SER A 43 12.19 4.86 -6.12
C SER A 43 12.13 3.37 -6.43
N ASP A 44 12.21 2.51 -5.41
CA ASP A 44 12.21 1.05 -5.57
C ASP A 44 10.82 0.42 -5.44
N VAL A 45 9.78 1.22 -5.11
CA VAL A 45 8.42 0.75 -4.96
C VAL A 45 7.74 0.68 -6.33
N LYS A 46 7.13 -0.48 -6.63
CA LYS A 46 6.21 -0.65 -7.75
C LYS A 46 4.93 -1.31 -7.26
N ILE A 47 3.81 -0.67 -7.53
CA ILE A 47 2.51 -1.02 -6.96
C ILE A 47 1.59 -1.58 -8.03
N GLY A 48 0.86 -2.65 -7.71
CA GLY A 48 -0.26 -3.14 -8.49
C GLY A 48 -1.59 -2.86 -7.78
N LEU A 49 -2.65 -2.49 -8.52
CA LEU A 49 -4.01 -2.44 -8.00
C LEU A 49 -4.96 -3.23 -8.91
N ILE A 50 -5.63 -4.23 -8.34
CA ILE A 50 -6.64 -5.05 -9.00
C ILE A 50 -8.03 -4.55 -8.61
N CYS A 51 -8.81 -4.11 -9.60
CA CYS A 51 -10.17 -3.60 -9.44
C CYS A 51 -11.21 -4.55 -10.05
N VAL A 52 -12.34 -4.74 -9.36
CA VAL A 52 -13.47 -5.55 -9.87
C VAL A 52 -14.09 -4.92 -11.12
N HIS A 53 -14.16 -3.59 -11.13
CA HIS A 53 -14.70 -2.81 -12.24
C HIS A 53 -13.64 -1.83 -12.75
N ASP A 54 -14.06 -0.63 -13.11
CA ASP A 54 -13.20 0.44 -13.58
C ASP A 54 -13.55 1.79 -12.92
N VAL A 55 -12.97 2.86 -13.39
CA VAL A 55 -13.15 4.24 -12.90
C VAL A 55 -14.60 4.75 -12.93
N ASN A 56 -15.52 4.06 -13.62
CA ASN A 56 -16.94 4.43 -13.67
C ASN A 56 -17.72 3.86 -12.46
N SER A 57 -17.16 2.90 -11.73
CA SER A 57 -17.68 2.43 -10.45
C SER A 57 -17.23 3.37 -9.34
N GLY A 58 -18.15 3.97 -8.60
CA GLY A 58 -17.79 4.87 -7.49
C GLY A 58 -17.02 4.17 -6.36
N TYR A 59 -17.15 2.85 -6.22
CA TYR A 59 -16.39 2.06 -5.26
C TYR A 59 -14.93 1.93 -5.71
N ASP A 60 -14.69 1.45 -6.93
CA ASP A 60 -13.34 1.27 -7.47
C ASP A 60 -12.63 2.61 -7.64
N ALA A 61 -13.35 3.65 -8.11
CA ALA A 61 -12.82 5.00 -8.22
C ALA A 61 -12.26 5.53 -6.88
N ALA A 62 -12.96 5.28 -5.76
CA ALA A 62 -12.49 5.70 -4.45
C ALA A 62 -11.17 5.00 -4.04
N HIS A 63 -10.97 3.72 -4.40
CA HIS A 63 -9.70 3.02 -4.19
C HIS A 63 -8.58 3.57 -5.07
N ILE A 64 -8.88 3.84 -6.35
CA ILE A 64 -7.92 4.41 -7.31
C ILE A 64 -7.49 5.81 -6.87
N GLU A 65 -8.43 6.67 -6.51
CA GLU A 65 -8.16 8.02 -6.01
C GLU A 65 -7.35 8.01 -4.71
N GLY A 66 -7.71 7.12 -3.77
CA GLY A 66 -7.00 6.97 -2.50
C GLY A 66 -5.55 6.51 -2.69
N LEU A 67 -5.32 5.52 -3.57
CA LEU A 67 -3.98 5.06 -3.91
C LEU A 67 -3.17 6.17 -4.60
N THR A 68 -3.77 6.86 -5.58
CA THR A 68 -3.11 7.95 -6.30
C THR A 68 -2.69 9.08 -5.34
N ALA A 69 -3.58 9.50 -4.45
CA ALA A 69 -3.26 10.54 -3.46
C ALA A 69 -2.13 10.11 -2.51
N ALA A 70 -2.14 8.84 -2.07
CA ALA A 70 -1.06 8.32 -1.23
C ALA A 70 0.29 8.28 -1.98
N CYS A 71 0.28 7.89 -3.26
CA CYS A 71 1.48 7.91 -4.10
C CYS A 71 2.04 9.33 -4.26
N GLU A 72 1.18 10.31 -4.53
CA GLU A 72 1.57 11.73 -4.63
C GLU A 72 2.23 12.24 -3.33
N GLU A 73 1.64 11.92 -2.17
CA GLU A 73 2.17 12.31 -0.86
C GLU A 73 3.52 11.66 -0.55
N LEU A 74 3.73 10.42 -1.00
CA LEU A 74 4.96 9.66 -0.79
C LEU A 74 6.01 9.88 -1.89
N GLY A 75 5.74 10.72 -2.90
CA GLY A 75 6.67 10.96 -4.01
C GLY A 75 6.81 9.76 -4.96
N ILE A 76 5.80 8.87 -5.02
CA ILE A 76 5.74 7.74 -5.94
C ILE A 76 5.07 8.21 -7.24
N ASP A 77 5.76 8.04 -8.36
CA ASP A 77 5.23 8.42 -9.68
C ASP A 77 4.21 7.38 -10.18
N VAL A 78 2.94 7.79 -10.18
CA VAL A 78 1.82 6.92 -10.57
C VAL A 78 1.96 6.39 -12.00
N ASP A 79 2.46 7.21 -12.94
CA ASP A 79 2.54 6.84 -14.36
C ASP A 79 3.59 5.73 -14.62
N SER A 80 4.67 5.69 -13.84
CA SER A 80 5.77 4.74 -14.02
C SER A 80 5.82 3.61 -12.99
N GLN A 81 5.28 3.84 -11.78
CA GLN A 81 5.40 2.92 -10.64
C GLN A 81 4.09 2.24 -10.26
N VAL A 82 2.94 2.60 -10.85
CA VAL A 82 1.65 1.97 -10.54
C VAL A 82 1.07 1.27 -11.76
N VAL A 83 0.62 0.03 -11.59
CA VAL A 83 -0.04 -0.76 -12.63
C VAL A 83 -1.47 -1.08 -12.18
N PHE A 84 -2.46 -0.63 -12.93
CA PHE A 84 -3.86 -0.90 -12.68
C PHE A 84 -4.36 -2.08 -13.52
N LYS A 85 -5.15 -2.97 -12.91
CA LYS A 85 -5.90 -4.04 -13.56
C LYS A 85 -7.38 -3.84 -13.33
N TYR A 86 -8.13 -3.57 -14.37
CA TYR A 86 -9.57 -3.29 -14.30
C TYR A 86 -10.41 -4.46 -14.78
N ASN A 87 -11.65 -4.51 -14.29
CA ASN A 87 -12.65 -5.51 -14.68
C ASN A 87 -12.19 -6.95 -14.40
N ILE A 88 -11.55 -7.15 -13.26
CA ILE A 88 -11.07 -8.45 -12.81
C ILE A 88 -12.13 -9.09 -11.91
N ALA A 89 -12.70 -10.21 -12.36
CA ALA A 89 -13.71 -10.94 -11.59
C ALA A 89 -13.14 -11.52 -10.29
N GLU A 90 -14.05 -11.76 -9.33
CA GLU A 90 -13.74 -12.37 -8.03
C GLU A 90 -13.58 -13.92 -8.15
N ASP A 91 -12.72 -14.34 -9.05
CA ASP A 91 -12.45 -15.73 -9.37
C ASP A 91 -10.96 -15.94 -9.71
N GLN A 92 -10.61 -17.01 -10.42
CA GLN A 92 -9.23 -17.32 -10.82
C GLN A 92 -8.56 -16.18 -11.60
N ASN A 93 -9.32 -15.31 -12.29
CA ASN A 93 -8.75 -14.17 -12.97
C ASN A 93 -8.05 -13.19 -12.01
N CYS A 94 -8.50 -13.11 -10.74
CA CYS A 94 -7.81 -12.31 -9.72
C CYS A 94 -6.43 -12.87 -9.39
N TYR A 95 -6.29 -14.18 -9.24
CA TYR A 95 -4.99 -14.82 -9.06
C TYR A 95 -4.08 -14.58 -10.26
N ASP A 96 -4.59 -14.80 -11.48
CA ASP A 96 -3.82 -14.62 -12.71
C ASP A 96 -3.36 -13.15 -12.86
N ALA A 97 -4.21 -12.18 -12.50
CA ALA A 97 -3.85 -10.77 -12.47
C ALA A 97 -2.79 -10.44 -11.41
N ALA A 98 -2.86 -11.07 -10.23
CA ALA A 98 -1.87 -10.90 -9.18
C ALA A 98 -0.49 -11.45 -9.60
N VAL A 99 -0.47 -12.62 -10.25
CA VAL A 99 0.75 -13.23 -10.82
C VAL A 99 1.33 -12.33 -11.91
N ASP A 100 0.51 -11.84 -12.83
CA ASP A 100 0.97 -10.95 -13.90
C ASP A 100 1.57 -9.63 -13.34
N LEU A 101 1.00 -9.07 -12.29
CA LEU A 101 1.56 -7.90 -11.60
C LEU A 101 2.90 -8.23 -10.90
N ALA A 102 3.01 -9.39 -10.27
CA ALA A 102 4.25 -9.88 -9.66
C ALA A 102 5.36 -10.02 -10.72
N GLU A 103 5.05 -10.63 -11.86
CA GLU A 103 5.99 -10.80 -12.98
C GLU A 103 6.38 -9.46 -13.63
N GLN A 104 5.51 -8.45 -13.56
CA GLN A 104 5.84 -7.08 -13.97
C GLN A 104 6.74 -6.34 -12.97
N GLY A 105 7.08 -6.96 -11.85
CA GLY A 105 7.96 -6.42 -10.82
C GLY A 105 7.24 -5.57 -9.76
N CYS A 106 5.93 -5.68 -9.62
CA CYS A 106 5.22 -5.06 -8.49
C CYS A 106 5.65 -5.77 -7.20
N ASN A 107 6.05 -4.99 -6.19
CA ASN A 107 6.45 -5.50 -4.88
C ASN A 107 5.39 -5.27 -3.80
N ILE A 108 4.35 -4.48 -4.11
CA ILE A 108 3.14 -4.34 -3.32
C ILE A 108 1.95 -4.47 -4.28
N ILE A 109 1.01 -5.39 -4.00
CA ILE A 109 -0.16 -5.64 -4.84
C ILE A 109 -1.43 -5.53 -3.98
N PHE A 110 -2.28 -4.58 -4.34
CA PHE A 110 -3.60 -4.36 -3.72
C PHE A 110 -4.70 -5.00 -4.56
N SER A 111 -5.80 -5.39 -3.88
CA SER A 111 -7.09 -5.66 -4.53
C SER A 111 -8.20 -4.96 -3.78
N ASP A 112 -9.22 -4.47 -4.48
CA ASP A 112 -10.27 -3.64 -3.90
C ASP A 112 -11.51 -4.41 -3.44
N SER A 113 -11.57 -5.73 -3.63
CA SER A 113 -12.76 -6.51 -3.29
C SER A 113 -12.53 -7.58 -2.22
N TYR A 114 -13.57 -7.78 -1.38
CA TYR A 114 -13.64 -8.88 -0.43
C TYR A 114 -13.53 -10.25 -1.11
N GLY A 115 -14.15 -10.44 -2.27
CA GLY A 115 -14.10 -11.71 -3.00
C GLY A 115 -12.73 -12.02 -3.61
N HIS A 116 -11.87 -11.02 -3.80
CA HIS A 116 -10.51 -11.22 -4.28
C HIS A 116 -9.58 -11.88 -3.24
N GLN A 117 -9.87 -11.78 -1.94
CA GLN A 117 -8.91 -12.14 -0.88
C GLN A 117 -8.39 -13.58 -0.94
N THR A 118 -9.23 -14.54 -1.34
CA THR A 118 -8.83 -15.95 -1.44
C THR A 118 -7.76 -16.15 -2.53
N TYR A 119 -7.90 -15.46 -3.64
CA TYR A 119 -6.99 -15.52 -4.79
C TYR A 119 -5.70 -14.74 -4.53
N MET A 120 -5.80 -13.60 -3.86
CA MET A 120 -4.65 -12.83 -3.36
C MET A 120 -3.84 -13.63 -2.34
N LEU A 121 -4.51 -14.34 -1.43
CA LEU A 121 -3.86 -15.22 -0.47
C LEU A 121 -3.14 -16.40 -1.16
N GLN A 122 -3.70 -16.92 -2.25
CA GLN A 122 -3.05 -17.97 -3.05
C GLN A 122 -1.75 -17.43 -3.65
N ALA A 123 -1.77 -16.25 -4.29
CA ALA A 123 -0.59 -15.60 -4.84
C ALA A 123 0.47 -15.28 -3.75
N ALA A 124 0.04 -14.81 -2.58
CA ALA A 124 0.94 -14.51 -1.46
C ALA A 124 1.72 -15.72 -0.95
N ARG A 125 1.18 -16.93 -1.07
CA ARG A 125 1.89 -18.18 -0.71
C ARG A 125 3.01 -18.53 -1.68
N GLU A 126 2.91 -18.10 -2.93
CA GLU A 126 3.87 -18.40 -3.98
C GLU A 126 4.96 -17.34 -4.10
N TYR A 127 4.61 -16.07 -3.84
CA TYR A 127 5.49 -14.90 -3.96
C TYR A 127 5.76 -14.31 -2.57
N SER A 128 6.63 -14.95 -1.79
CA SER A 128 6.86 -14.60 -0.38
C SER A 128 7.54 -13.26 -0.15
N ASP A 129 8.20 -12.71 -1.17
CA ASP A 129 8.91 -11.44 -1.19
C ASP A 129 8.05 -10.26 -1.66
N ILE A 130 6.81 -10.53 -2.09
CA ILE A 130 5.83 -9.51 -2.50
C ILE A 130 4.77 -9.35 -1.41
N THR A 131 4.40 -8.12 -1.08
CA THR A 131 3.30 -7.83 -0.16
C THR A 131 1.97 -7.79 -0.90
N PHE A 132 1.02 -8.62 -0.47
CA PHE A 132 -0.35 -8.64 -0.98
C PHE A 132 -1.32 -8.05 0.05
N VAL A 133 -2.18 -7.13 -0.40
CA VAL A 133 -3.12 -6.41 0.45
C VAL A 133 -4.54 -6.52 -0.12
N SER A 134 -5.43 -7.16 0.59
CA SER A 134 -6.84 -7.27 0.19
C SER A 134 -7.69 -6.25 0.93
N CYS A 135 -8.26 -5.33 0.19
CA CYS A 135 -9.21 -4.33 0.66
C CYS A 135 -10.60 -4.74 0.12
N THR A 136 -11.46 -5.07 0.86
CA THR A 136 -11.72 -5.44 2.21
C THR A 136 -11.47 -6.94 2.42
N GLY A 137 -11.00 -7.38 3.58
CA GLY A 137 -10.78 -8.81 3.80
C GLY A 137 -10.57 -9.11 5.29
N ASP A 138 -10.60 -10.38 5.65
CA ASP A 138 -10.50 -10.86 7.02
C ASP A 138 -9.60 -12.10 7.18
N GLN A 139 -9.03 -12.62 6.08
CA GLN A 139 -8.25 -13.86 6.13
C GLN A 139 -6.80 -13.68 6.60
N ALA A 140 -6.24 -12.47 6.58
CA ALA A 140 -4.85 -12.24 6.93
C ALA A 140 -4.53 -12.66 8.38
N GLY A 141 -5.44 -12.43 9.32
CA GLY A 141 -5.26 -12.77 10.72
C GLY A 141 -5.14 -14.28 10.99
N VAL A 142 -5.63 -15.12 10.10
CA VAL A 142 -5.60 -16.59 10.22
C VAL A 142 -4.71 -17.28 9.17
N ALA A 143 -4.24 -16.54 8.18
CA ALA A 143 -3.44 -17.07 7.07
C ALA A 143 -2.03 -17.51 7.50
N GLY A 144 -1.46 -16.91 8.54
CA GLY A 144 -0.11 -17.20 9.03
C GLY A 144 0.99 -16.77 8.04
N LEU A 145 0.73 -15.75 7.22
CA LEU A 145 1.68 -15.19 6.24
C LEU A 145 2.03 -13.74 6.62
N ASP A 146 3.32 -13.44 6.63
CA ASP A 146 3.81 -12.09 6.92
C ASP A 146 3.60 -11.12 5.75
N ASN A 147 3.47 -11.63 4.54
CA ASN A 147 3.31 -10.89 3.30
C ASN A 147 1.86 -10.76 2.82
N PHE A 148 0.86 -11.20 3.61
CA PHE A 148 -0.56 -11.02 3.29
C PHE A 148 -1.26 -10.17 4.35
N LYS A 149 -1.88 -9.08 3.92
CA LYS A 149 -2.54 -8.10 4.79
C LYS A 149 -4.00 -7.88 4.37
N ASN A 150 -4.82 -7.43 5.33
CA ASN A 150 -6.16 -6.95 5.04
C ASN A 150 -6.33 -5.51 5.53
N ILE A 151 -7.06 -4.72 4.74
CA ILE A 151 -7.56 -3.41 5.12
C ILE A 151 -9.09 -3.50 5.16
N PHE A 152 -9.69 -3.15 6.29
CA PHE A 152 -11.14 -3.15 6.44
C PHE A 152 -11.57 -1.81 7.09
N PRO A 153 -12.17 -0.90 6.32
CA PRO A 153 -12.62 0.40 6.85
C PRO A 153 -13.85 0.24 7.76
N TYR A 154 -14.07 1.20 8.63
CA TYR A 154 -15.25 1.26 9.51
C TYR A 154 -16.51 1.66 8.72
N THR A 155 -16.97 0.79 7.83
CA THR A 155 -18.10 1.04 6.93
C THR A 155 -19.41 1.36 7.65
N TYR A 156 -19.57 0.94 8.91
CA TYR A 156 -20.76 1.25 9.72
C TYR A 156 -20.93 2.75 9.96
N GLU A 157 -19.88 3.54 10.01
CA GLU A 157 -19.96 4.99 10.20
C GLU A 157 -20.65 5.65 9.02
N SER A 158 -20.25 5.33 7.80
CA SER A 158 -20.89 5.84 6.58
C SER A 158 -22.33 5.32 6.43
N ARG A 159 -22.60 4.08 6.86
CA ARG A 159 -23.96 3.51 6.87
C ARG A 159 -24.86 4.21 7.86
N TYR A 160 -24.36 4.58 9.04
CA TYR A 160 -25.11 5.36 10.00
C TYR A 160 -25.52 6.72 9.42
N VAL A 161 -24.57 7.46 8.83
CA VAL A 161 -24.85 8.74 8.18
C VAL A 161 -25.88 8.58 7.06
N SER A 162 -25.73 7.56 6.21
CA SER A 162 -26.70 7.27 5.13
C SER A 162 -28.10 6.99 5.69
N GLY A 163 -28.20 6.24 6.80
CA GLY A 163 -29.48 5.98 7.49
C GLY A 163 -30.14 7.24 8.04
N VAL A 164 -29.35 8.15 8.64
CA VAL A 164 -29.85 9.45 9.13
C VAL A 164 -30.39 10.29 7.97
N VAL A 165 -29.65 10.41 6.87
CA VAL A 165 -30.08 11.17 5.67
C VAL A 165 -31.35 10.58 5.07
N ALA A 166 -31.43 9.25 4.95
CA ALA A 166 -32.62 8.56 4.45
C ALA A 166 -33.84 8.83 5.35
N GLY A 167 -33.69 8.75 6.68
CA GLY A 167 -34.75 9.06 7.64
C GLY A 167 -35.22 10.52 7.59
N MET A 168 -34.29 11.46 7.45
CA MET A 168 -34.60 12.87 7.28
C MET A 168 -35.42 13.12 5.99
N LYS A 169 -35.01 12.47 4.88
CA LYS A 169 -35.71 12.58 3.60
C LYS A 169 -37.09 11.94 3.65
N LEU A 170 -37.22 10.78 4.29
CA LEU A 170 -38.51 10.14 4.49
C LEU A 170 -39.47 11.07 5.29
N LYS A 171 -38.99 11.64 6.39
CA LYS A 171 -39.77 12.60 7.17
C LYS A 171 -40.24 13.80 6.34
N GLU A 172 -39.36 14.39 5.54
CA GLU A 172 -39.69 15.48 4.62
C GLU A 172 -40.83 15.09 3.66
N LEU A 173 -40.75 13.89 3.08
CA LEU A 173 -41.76 13.38 2.13
C LEU A 173 -43.12 13.11 2.82
N MET A 174 -43.10 12.61 4.06
CA MET A 174 -44.30 12.41 4.87
C MET A 174 -44.96 13.76 5.24
N ASP A 175 -44.17 14.74 5.71
CA ASP A 175 -44.64 16.08 6.04
C ASP A 175 -45.26 16.79 4.79
N ALA A 176 -44.75 16.51 3.60
CA ALA A 176 -45.26 17.01 2.33
C ALA A 176 -46.50 16.22 1.81
N GLY A 177 -46.89 15.14 2.50
CA GLY A 177 -48.00 14.27 2.07
C GLY A 177 -47.72 13.45 0.80
N THR A 178 -46.45 13.34 0.42
CA THR A 178 -46.02 12.56 -0.77
C THR A 178 -45.96 11.07 -0.47
N VAL A 179 -45.65 10.73 0.79
CA VAL A 179 -45.61 9.36 1.33
C VAL A 179 -46.52 9.31 2.56
N THR A 180 -47.33 8.27 2.65
CA THR A 180 -48.18 7.97 3.84
C THR A 180 -47.74 6.67 4.48
N ASP A 181 -48.06 6.49 5.76
CA ASP A 181 -47.81 5.23 6.51
C ASP A 181 -48.47 4.03 5.82
#